data_28867d25ed4e254566a0174962fb67df
#
_entry.id   28867d25ed4e254566a0174962fb67df
#
_cell.length_a   1.000
_cell.length_b   1.000
_cell.length_c   1.000
_cell.angle_alpha   90.00
_cell.angle_beta   90.00
_cell.angle_gamma   90.00
#
_symmetry.space_group_name_H-M   'P 1'
#
loop_
_entity.id
_entity.type
_entity.pdbx_description
1 polymer ?
#
loop_
_entity_poly.entity_id
_entity_poly.type
_entity_poly.pdbx_seq_one_letter_code
_entity_poly.pdbx_strand_id
1 'polypeptide(L)'
;MSDPAPRPLISESTAPESVGFFHPSRRPYRFTILMFISLLVLGSYFAYDSIGALAPTLIADLHLDRSTIGNLYTAYSVAAIVIVFFGGMLYDKLGPRRASLLFCLLVLVGATIVAAAHSRWELFAGRLIFGAGSESLIVVQSAIISRWFKGKEMALAFGIALTISRVGTLFSFNTEELIARYFGSYRVALWAAAAFCLFSVLCNLVYNAMDLHGEKVLALPKPDGGDKIVFSDIKKFNSSYWYVVLLCVTFYSAIFPFTALATDMFHDKWGIPLVSESTGGLLSQALVNFQHMFSTAPGMTSIIIFASMVFAPFAGDLIDRIGKRATLMVVGSLVLIPAHLIMGITHWNPVPSMIVLGAAFVLVPAAMWPSVPLVVEEKRVGTACGLMTAIQNLGLGLFPLLNGKLRDATGTYTATQIMFACLGVAGLVFAFLLLRSDRRHGGKLEQGKSRETELARVEEAEERR
;
A
#
# COMPACT_ATOMS: atom_id res chain seq x y z
N MET A 1 59.80 -46.08 12.09
CA MET A 1 59.11 -45.13 11.20
C MET A 1 57.92 -44.60 12.00
N SER A 2 58.13 -43.48 12.63
CA SER A 2 57.17 -42.80 13.51
C SER A 2 56.38 -41.77 12.71
N ASP A 3 55.07 -41.95 12.78
CA ASP A 3 54.08 -41.05 12.15
C ASP A 3 54.17 -39.63 12.79
N PRO A 4 54.11 -38.55 12.03
CA PRO A 4 54.15 -37.21 12.60
C PRO A 4 52.75 -36.83 13.13
N ALA A 5 52.77 -36.31 14.36
CA ALA A 5 51.58 -35.79 15.06
C ALA A 5 50.81 -34.73 14.27
N PRO A 6 49.45 -34.68 14.34
CA PRO A 6 48.64 -33.69 13.68
C PRO A 6 48.88 -32.30 14.30
N ARG A 7 49.08 -31.30 13.44
CA ARG A 7 49.17 -29.89 13.84
C ARG A 7 47.85 -29.40 14.40
N PRO A 8 47.80 -28.63 15.46
CA PRO A 8 46.58 -28.01 15.94
C PRO A 8 46.12 -26.92 14.99
N LEU A 9 44.95 -27.14 14.35
CA LEU A 9 44.18 -26.13 13.65
C LEU A 9 43.30 -25.41 14.66
N ILE A 10 43.86 -24.46 15.38
CA ILE A 10 43.07 -23.44 16.06
C ILE A 10 43.87 -22.16 15.98
N SER A 11 43.67 -21.37 14.96
CA SER A 11 43.97 -19.95 15.05
C SER A 11 42.95 -19.36 16.03
N GLU A 12 43.46 -18.88 17.14
CA GLU A 12 42.71 -18.08 18.11
C GLU A 12 41.93 -17.00 17.36
N SER A 13 40.61 -17.07 17.53
CA SER A 13 39.73 -16.02 17.08
C SER A 13 40.13 -14.75 17.78
N THR A 14 40.70 -13.81 17.07
CA THR A 14 40.81 -12.41 17.51
C THR A 14 39.44 -11.97 18.02
N ALA A 15 39.34 -11.62 19.28
CA ALA A 15 38.15 -11.07 19.90
C ALA A 15 37.62 -9.95 18.98
N PRO A 16 36.31 -9.87 18.72
CA PRO A 16 35.78 -8.89 17.80
C PRO A 16 36.14 -7.50 18.32
N GLU A 17 36.93 -6.74 17.54
CA GLU A 17 37.13 -5.32 17.77
C GLU A 17 35.79 -4.70 18.16
N SER A 18 35.78 -3.83 19.17
CA SER A 18 34.58 -3.21 19.70
C SER A 18 33.91 -2.36 18.59
N VAL A 19 33.08 -3.00 17.81
CA VAL A 19 32.36 -2.39 16.69
C VAL A 19 31.48 -1.26 17.23
N GLY A 20 31.70 -0.04 16.80
CA GLY A 20 30.95 1.14 17.23
C GLY A 20 29.42 0.96 17.18
N PHE A 21 28.69 1.71 18.00
CA PHE A 21 27.24 1.60 18.13
C PHE A 21 26.50 1.72 16.77
N PHE A 22 26.99 2.57 15.87
CA PHE A 22 26.41 2.84 14.56
C PHE A 22 27.16 2.14 13.41
N HIS A 23 27.59 0.90 13.63
CA HIS A 23 28.23 0.09 12.59
C HIS A 23 27.15 -0.63 11.72
N PRO A 24 27.36 -0.79 10.38
CA PRO A 24 26.40 -1.41 9.47
C PRO A 24 25.88 -2.80 9.87
N SER A 25 26.66 -3.60 10.58
CA SER A 25 26.22 -4.91 11.08
C SER A 25 25.19 -4.82 12.22
N ARG A 26 25.11 -3.70 12.91
CA ARG A 26 24.27 -3.53 14.09
C ARG A 26 22.82 -3.13 13.76
N ARG A 27 21.93 -3.46 14.66
CA ARG A 27 20.50 -3.17 14.60
C ARG A 27 20.17 -1.68 14.38
N PRO A 28 20.79 -0.71 15.12
CA PRO A 28 20.51 0.71 14.95
C PRO A 28 20.72 1.19 13.51
N TYR A 29 21.81 0.80 12.87
CA TYR A 29 22.09 1.20 11.49
C TYR A 29 21.03 0.69 10.51
N ARG A 30 20.63 -0.60 10.62
CA ARG A 30 19.58 -1.19 9.76
C ARG A 30 18.24 -0.51 9.95
N PHE A 31 17.85 -0.19 11.19
CA PHE A 31 16.60 0.51 11.45
C PHE A 31 16.63 1.98 11.01
N THR A 32 17.79 2.64 11.03
CA THR A 32 17.94 3.97 10.43
C THR A 32 17.78 3.90 8.91
N ILE A 33 18.38 2.91 8.25
CA ILE A 33 18.14 2.65 6.83
C ILE A 33 16.64 2.39 6.56
N LEU A 34 15.99 1.55 7.37
CA LEU A 34 14.56 1.28 7.26
C LEU A 34 13.73 2.57 7.36
N MET A 35 14.08 3.46 8.29
CA MET A 35 13.40 4.75 8.42
C MET A 35 13.48 5.54 7.10
N PHE A 36 14.69 5.73 6.55
CA PHE A 36 14.85 6.46 5.31
C PHE A 36 14.17 5.78 4.12
N ILE A 37 14.24 4.45 4.01
CA ILE A 37 13.52 3.69 2.97
C ILE A 37 12.00 3.87 3.10
N SER A 38 11.48 3.89 4.32
CA SER A 38 10.05 4.08 4.56
C SER A 38 9.60 5.50 4.21
N LEU A 39 10.43 6.50 4.47
CA LEU A 39 10.18 7.90 4.11
C LEU A 39 10.22 8.16 2.59
N LEU A 40 10.84 7.27 1.79
CA LEU A 40 10.83 7.37 0.33
C LEU A 40 9.41 7.36 -0.25
N VAL A 41 8.54 6.54 0.30
CA VAL A 41 7.16 6.40 -0.21
C VAL A 41 6.16 7.30 0.53
N LEU A 42 6.52 7.91 1.65
CA LEU A 42 5.65 8.78 2.41
C LEU A 42 5.11 9.94 1.55
N GLY A 43 5.99 10.65 0.82
CA GLY A 43 5.60 11.73 -0.07
C GLY A 43 4.73 11.25 -1.23
N SER A 44 4.98 10.04 -1.73
CA SER A 44 4.16 9.40 -2.76
C SER A 44 2.74 9.14 -2.27
N TYR A 45 2.55 8.59 -1.07
CA TYR A 45 1.23 8.38 -0.48
C TYR A 45 0.52 9.70 -0.19
N PHE A 46 1.25 10.68 0.35
CA PHE A 46 0.70 12.02 0.57
C PHE A 46 0.16 12.63 -0.73
N ALA A 47 0.96 12.65 -1.80
CA ALA A 47 0.59 13.25 -3.08
C ALA A 47 -0.43 12.41 -3.88
N TYR A 48 -0.51 11.09 -3.65
CA TYR A 48 -1.55 10.26 -4.23
C TYR A 48 -2.94 10.68 -3.72
N ASP A 49 -3.05 10.84 -2.41
CA ASP A 49 -4.31 11.09 -1.72
C ASP A 49 -4.70 12.59 -1.70
N SER A 50 -3.77 13.51 -2.02
CA SER A 50 -4.04 14.96 -2.10
C SER A 50 -5.20 15.30 -3.05
N ILE A 51 -5.33 14.57 -4.16
CA ILE A 51 -6.44 14.77 -5.11
C ILE A 51 -7.79 14.44 -4.46
N GLY A 52 -7.87 13.34 -3.72
CA GLY A 52 -9.10 12.95 -3.00
C GLY A 52 -9.40 13.84 -1.81
N ALA A 53 -8.36 14.30 -1.09
CA ALA A 53 -8.50 15.24 0.01
C ALA A 53 -9.05 16.61 -0.46
N LEU A 54 -8.56 17.10 -1.60
CA LEU A 54 -8.93 18.37 -2.22
C LEU A 54 -10.09 18.25 -3.22
N ALA A 55 -10.71 17.07 -3.39
CA ALA A 55 -11.68 16.85 -4.45
C ALA A 55 -12.81 17.91 -4.50
N PRO A 56 -13.47 18.30 -3.38
CA PRO A 56 -14.49 19.34 -3.41
C PRO A 56 -13.95 20.69 -3.89
N THR A 57 -12.78 21.10 -3.41
CA THR A 57 -12.13 22.36 -3.75
C THR A 57 -11.66 22.36 -5.21
N LEU A 58 -11.08 21.28 -5.71
CA LEU A 58 -10.70 21.14 -7.12
C LEU A 58 -11.92 21.18 -8.06
N ILE A 59 -13.03 20.53 -7.67
CA ILE A 59 -14.28 20.55 -8.44
C ILE A 59 -14.83 21.97 -8.50
N ALA A 60 -14.85 22.70 -7.39
CA ALA A 60 -15.37 24.05 -7.32
C ALA A 60 -14.49 25.06 -8.06
N ASP A 61 -13.17 25.06 -7.80
CA ASP A 61 -12.25 26.09 -8.30
C ASP A 61 -11.89 25.91 -9.78
N LEU A 62 -11.80 24.66 -10.24
CA LEU A 62 -11.46 24.33 -11.64
C LEU A 62 -12.68 23.99 -12.50
N HIS A 63 -13.89 24.06 -11.94
CA HIS A 63 -15.13 23.67 -12.60
C HIS A 63 -15.05 22.26 -13.23
N LEU A 64 -14.51 21.31 -12.47
CA LEU A 64 -14.33 19.93 -12.92
C LEU A 64 -15.58 19.07 -12.59
N ASP A 65 -15.85 18.12 -13.48
CA ASP A 65 -16.76 17.03 -13.16
C ASP A 65 -16.12 16.02 -12.22
N ARG A 66 -16.90 15.30 -11.43
CA ARG A 66 -16.42 14.24 -10.54
C ARG A 66 -15.79 13.09 -11.32
N SER A 67 -16.26 12.85 -12.55
CA SER A 67 -15.62 11.94 -13.49
C SER A 67 -14.19 12.34 -13.85
N THR A 68 -13.88 13.64 -13.88
CA THR A 68 -12.51 14.12 -14.10
C THR A 68 -11.61 13.77 -12.92
N ILE A 69 -12.07 13.93 -11.69
CA ILE A 69 -11.34 13.46 -10.50
C ILE A 69 -11.06 11.95 -10.61
N GLY A 70 -12.07 11.15 -10.95
CA GLY A 70 -11.91 9.71 -11.18
C GLY A 70 -10.87 9.41 -12.28
N ASN A 71 -10.88 10.16 -13.38
CA ASN A 71 -9.92 10.02 -14.47
C ASN A 71 -8.47 10.30 -14.06
N LEU A 72 -8.22 11.18 -13.08
CA LEU A 72 -6.88 11.39 -12.54
C LEU A 72 -6.30 10.15 -11.86
N TYR A 73 -7.15 9.37 -11.20
CA TYR A 73 -6.77 8.06 -10.65
C TYR A 73 -6.61 7.00 -11.74
N THR A 74 -7.45 7.05 -12.80
CA THR A 74 -7.30 6.19 -13.97
C THR A 74 -5.96 6.45 -14.67
N ALA A 75 -5.57 7.71 -14.88
CA ALA A 75 -4.27 8.07 -15.46
C ALA A 75 -3.10 7.49 -14.64
N TYR A 76 -3.14 7.61 -13.32
CA TYR A 76 -2.19 6.97 -12.42
C TYR A 76 -2.12 5.46 -12.65
N SER A 77 -3.27 4.78 -12.62
CA SER A 77 -3.33 3.32 -12.70
C SER A 77 -2.90 2.78 -14.06
N VAL A 78 -3.19 3.48 -15.15
CA VAL A 78 -2.70 3.11 -16.49
C VAL A 78 -1.17 3.09 -16.53
N ALA A 79 -0.54 4.15 -16.00
CA ALA A 79 0.92 4.20 -15.91
C ALA A 79 1.47 3.10 -14.99
N ALA A 80 0.82 2.85 -13.86
CA ALA A 80 1.18 1.82 -12.90
C ALA A 80 1.15 0.41 -13.52
N ILE A 81 0.10 0.06 -14.26
CA ILE A 81 -0.01 -1.23 -14.95
C ILE A 81 1.16 -1.44 -15.92
N VAL A 82 1.46 -0.44 -16.73
CA VAL A 82 2.56 -0.52 -17.70
C VAL A 82 3.89 -0.70 -16.99
N ILE A 83 4.16 0.13 -15.97
CA ILE A 83 5.46 0.18 -15.34
C ILE A 83 5.75 -0.98 -14.38
N VAL A 84 4.72 -1.63 -13.80
CA VAL A 84 4.90 -2.82 -12.94
C VAL A 84 5.67 -3.91 -13.66
N PHE A 85 5.45 -4.09 -14.97
CA PHE A 85 6.19 -5.08 -15.78
C PHE A 85 7.65 -4.69 -16.01
N PHE A 86 7.98 -3.41 -16.03
CA PHE A 86 9.33 -2.90 -16.33
C PHE A 86 10.12 -2.51 -15.09
N GLY A 87 9.42 -2.17 -14.00
CA GLY A 87 10.02 -1.66 -12.76
C GLY A 87 11.02 -2.63 -12.13
N GLY A 88 10.66 -3.91 -12.06
CA GLY A 88 11.56 -4.97 -11.57
C GLY A 88 12.81 -5.13 -12.46
N MET A 89 12.63 -5.19 -13.79
CA MET A 89 13.76 -5.27 -14.73
C MET A 89 14.68 -4.05 -14.62
N LEU A 90 14.11 -2.88 -14.37
CA LEU A 90 14.88 -1.65 -14.25
C LEU A 90 15.65 -1.63 -12.92
N TYR A 91 15.04 -2.13 -11.84
CA TYR A 91 15.72 -2.34 -10.55
C TYR A 91 16.92 -3.28 -10.70
N ASP A 92 16.77 -4.41 -11.39
CA ASP A 92 17.84 -5.39 -11.61
C ASP A 92 19.02 -4.78 -12.41
N LYS A 93 18.73 -3.94 -13.41
CA LYS A 93 19.75 -3.29 -14.24
C LYS A 93 20.44 -2.13 -13.54
N LEU A 94 19.70 -1.28 -12.84
CA LEU A 94 20.21 -0.05 -12.23
C LEU A 94 20.75 -0.26 -10.81
N GLY A 95 20.29 -1.33 -10.15
CA GLY A 95 20.52 -1.57 -8.72
C GLY A 95 19.66 -0.67 -7.80
N PRO A 96 19.67 -0.97 -6.49
CA PRO A 96 18.76 -0.35 -5.52
C PRO A 96 18.86 1.18 -5.46
N ARG A 97 20.06 1.72 -5.47
CA ARG A 97 20.30 3.17 -5.31
C ARG A 97 19.82 3.99 -6.51
N ARG A 98 20.19 3.58 -7.74
CA ARG A 98 19.80 4.32 -8.95
C ARG A 98 18.33 4.15 -9.25
N ALA A 99 17.79 2.96 -9.05
CA ALA A 99 16.37 2.70 -9.28
C ALA A 99 15.48 3.49 -8.31
N SER A 100 15.80 3.50 -6.99
CA SER A 100 15.05 4.28 -6.02
C SER A 100 15.10 5.78 -6.30
N LEU A 101 16.28 6.32 -6.68
CA LEU A 101 16.40 7.73 -7.04
C LEU A 101 15.60 8.08 -8.28
N LEU A 102 15.68 7.26 -9.34
CA LEU A 102 14.92 7.46 -10.57
C LEU A 102 13.42 7.54 -10.30
N PHE A 103 12.88 6.57 -9.54
CA PHE A 103 11.45 6.54 -9.26
C PHE A 103 11.01 7.64 -8.29
N CYS A 104 11.83 8.01 -7.30
CA CYS A 104 11.56 9.20 -6.48
C CYS A 104 11.52 10.48 -7.32
N LEU A 105 12.41 10.64 -8.30
CA LEU A 105 12.42 11.80 -9.20
C LEU A 105 11.19 11.81 -10.11
N LEU A 106 10.75 10.67 -10.63
CA LEU A 106 9.50 10.58 -11.40
C LEU A 106 8.28 10.99 -10.56
N VAL A 107 8.21 10.53 -9.30
CA VAL A 107 7.17 10.94 -8.35
C VAL A 107 7.20 12.46 -8.14
N LEU A 108 8.38 13.04 -7.88
CA LEU A 108 8.54 14.48 -7.69
C LEU A 108 8.14 15.26 -8.93
N VAL A 109 8.62 14.87 -10.11
CA VAL A 109 8.29 15.55 -11.39
C VAL A 109 6.79 15.48 -11.65
N GLY A 110 6.17 14.31 -11.48
CA GLY A 110 4.73 14.15 -11.63
C GLY A 110 3.93 15.03 -10.66
N ALA A 111 4.28 15.04 -9.37
CA ALA A 111 3.65 15.92 -8.37
C ALA A 111 3.85 17.39 -8.67
N THR A 112 5.02 17.79 -9.15
CA THR A 112 5.33 19.19 -9.54
C THR A 112 4.48 19.63 -10.74
N ILE A 113 4.33 18.75 -11.76
CA ILE A 113 3.45 19.05 -12.91
C ILE A 113 2.01 19.22 -12.45
N VAL A 114 1.51 18.34 -11.56
CA VAL A 114 0.16 18.45 -10.98
C VAL A 114 0.00 19.78 -10.23
N ALA A 115 0.97 20.19 -9.41
CA ALA A 115 0.93 21.42 -8.65
C ALA A 115 0.99 22.69 -9.54
N ALA A 116 1.74 22.63 -10.65
CA ALA A 116 1.87 23.71 -11.61
C ALA A 116 0.75 23.74 -12.66
N ALA A 117 -0.11 22.73 -12.73
CA ALA A 117 -1.09 22.57 -13.78
C ALA A 117 -2.10 23.72 -13.87
N HIS A 118 -2.39 24.14 -15.10
CA HIS A 118 -3.39 25.15 -15.47
C HIS A 118 -4.54 24.54 -16.28
N SER A 119 -4.37 23.31 -16.72
CA SER A 119 -5.34 22.60 -17.53
C SER A 119 -5.52 21.15 -17.05
N ARG A 120 -6.68 20.57 -17.35
CA ARG A 120 -6.95 19.14 -17.07
C ARG A 120 -5.93 18.20 -17.71
N TRP A 121 -5.40 18.54 -18.87
CA TRP A 121 -4.44 17.71 -19.59
C TRP A 121 -3.07 17.69 -18.89
N GLU A 122 -2.66 18.79 -18.31
CA GLU A 122 -1.44 18.85 -17.48
C GLU A 122 -1.61 18.03 -16.19
N LEU A 123 -2.80 18.09 -15.56
CA LEU A 123 -3.12 17.23 -14.43
C LEU A 123 -3.01 15.76 -14.82
N PHE A 124 -3.54 15.33 -15.97
CA PHE A 124 -3.43 13.96 -16.46
C PHE A 124 -1.99 13.56 -16.74
N ALA A 125 -1.22 14.40 -17.43
CA ALA A 125 0.19 14.13 -17.71
C ALA A 125 1.00 14.00 -16.42
N GLY A 126 0.79 14.88 -15.46
CA GLY A 126 1.42 14.80 -14.15
C GLY A 126 1.07 13.51 -13.42
N ARG A 127 -0.21 13.09 -13.42
CA ARG A 127 -0.67 11.85 -12.78
C ARG A 127 -0.13 10.58 -13.47
N LEU A 128 0.05 10.57 -14.79
CA LEU A 128 0.70 9.49 -15.52
C LEU A 128 2.17 9.33 -15.08
N ILE A 129 2.93 10.41 -15.07
CA ILE A 129 4.35 10.40 -14.67
C ILE A 129 4.47 10.00 -13.20
N PHE A 130 3.61 10.55 -12.35
CA PHE A 130 3.54 10.22 -10.93
C PHE A 130 3.26 8.74 -10.71
N GLY A 131 2.27 8.16 -11.41
CA GLY A 131 1.90 6.75 -11.29
C GLY A 131 3.04 5.81 -11.73
N ALA A 132 3.76 6.17 -12.80
CA ALA A 132 4.93 5.43 -13.25
C ALA A 132 6.04 5.39 -12.19
N GLY A 133 6.26 6.47 -11.44
CA GLY A 133 7.23 6.52 -10.36
C GLY A 133 6.76 5.79 -9.10
N SER A 134 5.52 6.03 -8.69
CA SER A 134 4.98 5.62 -7.38
C SER A 134 4.94 4.10 -7.19
N GLU A 135 4.32 3.35 -8.10
CA GLU A 135 4.23 1.88 -7.99
C GLU A 135 5.60 1.21 -8.06
N SER A 136 6.46 1.69 -8.97
CA SER A 136 7.83 1.18 -9.06
C SER A 136 8.65 1.44 -7.80
N LEU A 137 8.41 2.58 -7.14
CA LEU A 137 9.08 2.93 -5.89
C LEU A 137 8.70 1.97 -4.75
N ILE A 138 7.43 1.53 -4.69
CA ILE A 138 6.96 0.53 -3.71
C ILE A 138 7.66 -0.82 -3.94
N VAL A 139 7.80 -1.24 -5.20
CA VAL A 139 8.52 -2.48 -5.54
C VAL A 139 10.01 -2.38 -5.13
N VAL A 140 10.66 -1.27 -5.45
CA VAL A 140 12.06 -1.02 -5.07
C VAL A 140 12.23 -0.95 -3.55
N GLN A 141 11.32 -0.29 -2.84
CA GLN A 141 11.30 -0.26 -1.38
C GLN A 141 11.28 -1.68 -0.80
N SER A 142 10.36 -2.52 -1.31
CA SER A 142 10.21 -3.90 -0.86
C SER A 142 11.48 -4.73 -1.09
N ALA A 143 12.12 -4.56 -2.25
CA ALA A 143 13.37 -5.23 -2.59
C ALA A 143 14.54 -4.79 -1.69
N ILE A 144 14.62 -3.49 -1.37
CA ILE A 144 15.65 -2.94 -0.48
C ILE A 144 15.43 -3.47 0.96
N ILE A 145 14.20 -3.47 1.46
CA ILE A 145 13.88 -4.03 2.78
C ILE A 145 14.28 -5.50 2.84
N SER A 146 13.91 -6.28 1.82
CA SER A 146 14.28 -7.69 1.75
C SER A 146 15.80 -7.90 1.76
N ARG A 147 16.57 -7.06 1.06
CA ARG A 147 18.04 -7.12 1.03
C ARG A 147 18.69 -6.86 2.40
N TRP A 148 18.18 -5.88 3.15
CA TRP A 148 18.75 -5.47 4.44
C TRP A 148 18.26 -6.31 5.62
N PHE A 149 17.08 -6.92 5.51
CA PHE A 149 16.42 -7.66 6.59
C PHE A 149 16.28 -9.17 6.32
N LYS A 150 16.92 -9.71 5.25
CA LYS A 150 16.92 -11.17 4.98
C LYS A 150 17.47 -11.95 6.17
N GLY A 151 16.67 -12.85 6.72
CA GLY A 151 17.01 -13.63 7.91
C GLY A 151 16.97 -12.86 9.24
N LYS A 152 16.43 -11.63 9.25
CA LYS A 152 16.36 -10.75 10.42
C LYS A 152 15.02 -9.99 10.36
N GLU A 153 14.31 -9.88 11.41
CA GLU A 153 13.07 -9.10 11.66
C GLU A 153 12.33 -8.55 10.41
N MET A 154 12.23 -9.31 9.32
CA MET A 154 11.71 -8.86 8.02
C MET A 154 10.24 -8.43 8.12
N ALA A 155 9.41 -9.21 8.81
CA ALA A 155 7.99 -8.89 8.98
C ALA A 155 7.79 -7.57 9.73
N LEU A 156 8.61 -7.30 10.77
CA LEU A 156 8.60 -6.04 11.50
C LEU A 156 9.01 -4.88 10.59
N ALA A 157 10.04 -5.06 9.74
CA ALA A 157 10.50 -4.03 8.81
C ALA A 157 9.42 -3.64 7.79
N PHE A 158 8.73 -4.61 7.19
CA PHE A 158 7.60 -4.36 6.30
C PHE A 158 6.43 -3.68 7.02
N GLY A 159 6.14 -4.10 8.27
CA GLY A 159 5.08 -3.49 9.08
C GLY A 159 5.37 -2.01 9.37
N ILE A 160 6.60 -1.67 9.76
CA ILE A 160 7.01 -0.28 10.00
C ILE A 160 6.93 0.54 8.70
N ALA A 161 7.44 0.01 7.59
CA ALA A 161 7.41 0.69 6.30
C ALA A 161 5.97 0.99 5.85
N LEU A 162 5.06 0.03 5.97
CA LEU A 162 3.65 0.21 5.65
C LEU A 162 2.98 1.24 6.56
N THR A 163 3.29 1.22 7.86
CA THR A 163 2.74 2.19 8.81
C THR A 163 3.17 3.61 8.46
N ILE A 164 4.45 3.83 8.16
CA ILE A 164 4.97 5.15 7.76
C ILE A 164 4.33 5.61 6.45
N SER A 165 4.14 4.73 5.48
CA SER A 165 3.43 5.07 4.23
C SER A 165 2.01 5.56 4.51
N ARG A 166 1.27 4.86 5.36
CA ARG A 166 -0.11 5.24 5.75
C ARG A 166 -0.19 6.55 6.52
N VAL A 167 0.85 6.90 7.28
CA VAL A 167 0.97 8.23 7.89
C VAL A 167 0.94 9.32 6.83
N GLY A 168 1.58 9.12 5.65
CA GLY A 168 1.49 10.04 4.52
C GLY A 168 0.05 10.31 4.07
N THR A 169 -0.75 9.24 3.88
CA THR A 169 -2.19 9.34 3.57
C THR A 169 -2.97 10.08 4.66
N LEU A 170 -2.74 9.72 5.93
CA LEU A 170 -3.42 10.35 7.06
C LEU A 170 -3.14 11.86 7.12
N PHE A 171 -1.89 12.26 6.92
CA PHE A 171 -1.51 13.67 6.86
C PHE A 171 -2.14 14.38 5.68
N SER A 172 -2.15 13.78 4.48
CA SER A 172 -2.77 14.34 3.29
C SER A 172 -4.23 14.72 3.54
N PHE A 173 -5.05 13.77 3.98
CA PHE A 173 -6.47 14.03 4.25
C PHE A 173 -6.73 15.05 5.38
N ASN A 174 -5.80 15.24 6.31
CA ASN A 174 -6.01 16.14 7.44
C ASN A 174 -5.33 17.51 7.29
N THR A 175 -4.50 17.72 6.24
CA THR A 175 -3.76 18.99 6.08
C THR A 175 -3.98 19.69 4.74
N GLU A 176 -4.23 18.94 3.65
CA GLU A 176 -4.31 19.52 2.30
C GLU A 176 -5.41 20.57 2.15
N GLU A 177 -6.64 20.26 2.57
CA GLU A 177 -7.76 21.19 2.50
C GLU A 177 -7.57 22.37 3.44
N LEU A 178 -6.95 22.15 4.61
CA LEU A 178 -6.58 23.21 5.53
C LEU A 178 -5.56 24.18 4.91
N ILE A 179 -4.53 23.65 4.25
CA ILE A 179 -3.51 24.46 3.55
C ILE A 179 -4.18 25.26 2.45
N ALA A 180 -5.03 24.64 1.64
CA ALA A 180 -5.75 25.32 0.57
C ALA A 180 -6.57 26.49 1.09
N ARG A 181 -7.31 26.31 2.17
CA ARG A 181 -8.14 27.37 2.78
C ARG A 181 -7.32 28.43 3.49
N TYR A 182 -6.28 28.05 4.22
CA TYR A 182 -5.42 28.99 4.94
C TYR A 182 -4.74 29.97 4.01
N PHE A 183 -4.25 29.50 2.85
CA PHE A 183 -3.58 30.32 1.84
C PHE A 183 -4.53 30.81 0.74
N GLY A 184 -5.81 30.45 0.77
CA GLY A 184 -6.80 30.83 -0.24
C GLY A 184 -6.53 30.24 -1.63
N SER A 185 -5.82 29.10 -1.73
CA SER A 185 -5.47 28.50 -3.02
C SER A 185 -5.17 27.01 -2.92
N TYR A 186 -5.90 26.18 -3.66
CA TYR A 186 -5.63 24.75 -3.82
C TYR A 186 -4.22 24.47 -4.36
N ARG A 187 -3.64 25.39 -5.13
CA ARG A 187 -2.29 25.22 -5.68
C ARG A 187 -1.24 25.15 -4.59
N VAL A 188 -1.39 25.95 -3.52
CA VAL A 188 -0.44 25.91 -2.40
C VAL A 188 -0.47 24.53 -1.73
N ALA A 189 -1.63 23.92 -1.60
CA ALA A 189 -1.76 22.56 -1.08
C ALA A 189 -1.08 21.53 -2.01
N LEU A 190 -1.31 21.60 -3.32
CA LEU A 190 -0.62 20.73 -4.29
C LEU A 190 0.91 20.95 -4.30
N TRP A 191 1.38 22.18 -4.11
CA TRP A 191 2.81 22.46 -3.93
C TRP A 191 3.34 21.88 -2.61
N ALA A 192 2.53 21.83 -1.54
CA ALA A 192 2.90 21.14 -0.31
C ALA A 192 3.07 19.62 -0.57
N ALA A 193 2.18 19.00 -1.37
CA ALA A 193 2.35 17.63 -1.80
C ALA A 193 3.67 17.39 -2.58
N ALA A 194 4.00 18.31 -3.51
CA ALA A 194 5.28 18.28 -4.23
C ALA A 194 6.48 18.44 -3.27
N ALA A 195 6.36 19.27 -2.24
CA ALA A 195 7.40 19.43 -1.21
C ALA A 195 7.60 18.17 -0.39
N PHE A 196 6.53 17.42 -0.05
CA PHE A 196 6.66 16.09 0.57
C PHE A 196 7.36 15.08 -0.37
N CYS A 197 7.12 15.14 -1.68
CA CYS A 197 7.86 14.34 -2.65
C CYS A 197 9.33 14.73 -2.72
N LEU A 198 9.66 16.03 -2.65
CA LEU A 198 11.03 16.53 -2.56
C LEU A 198 11.71 16.01 -1.27
N PHE A 199 11.02 16.08 -0.13
CA PHE A 199 11.52 15.50 1.11
C PHE A 199 11.85 14.00 0.96
N SER A 200 11.01 13.23 0.26
CA SER A 200 11.30 11.82 -0.05
C SER A 200 12.57 11.66 -0.90
N VAL A 201 12.82 12.54 -1.87
CA VAL A 201 14.08 12.54 -2.65
C VAL A 201 15.27 12.83 -1.74
N LEU A 202 15.18 13.78 -0.82
CA LEU A 202 16.25 14.06 0.14
C LEU A 202 16.54 12.86 1.05
N CYS A 203 15.49 12.20 1.54
CA CYS A 203 15.62 10.94 2.29
C CYS A 203 16.29 9.84 1.45
N ASN A 204 15.98 9.77 0.14
CA ASN A 204 16.64 8.83 -0.77
C ASN A 204 18.15 9.09 -0.89
N LEU A 205 18.57 10.34 -0.96
CA LEU A 205 19.99 10.68 -1.03
C LEU A 205 20.73 10.22 0.24
N VAL A 206 20.12 10.40 1.42
CA VAL A 206 20.69 9.90 2.69
C VAL A 206 20.74 8.37 2.68
N TYR A 207 19.64 7.71 2.28
CA TYR A 207 19.61 6.25 2.12
C TYR A 207 20.74 5.78 1.19
N ASN A 208 20.92 6.40 0.02
CA ASN A 208 21.94 6.03 -0.95
C ASN A 208 23.36 6.13 -0.37
N ALA A 209 23.65 7.18 0.42
CA ALA A 209 24.92 7.34 1.09
C ALA A 209 25.15 6.23 2.13
N MET A 210 24.13 5.92 2.93
CA MET A 210 24.19 4.85 3.93
C MET A 210 24.31 3.46 3.28
N ASP A 211 23.52 3.17 2.23
CA ASP A 211 23.58 1.89 1.52
C ASP A 211 24.96 1.67 0.88
N LEU A 212 25.57 2.72 0.30
CA LEU A 212 26.92 2.66 -0.27
C LEU A 212 27.97 2.32 0.80
N HIS A 213 27.86 2.93 1.98
CA HIS A 213 28.76 2.64 3.11
C HIS A 213 28.54 1.21 3.63
N GLY A 214 27.27 0.81 3.83
CA GLY A 214 26.92 -0.52 4.31
C GLY A 214 27.33 -1.63 3.34
N GLU A 215 27.22 -1.42 2.03
CA GLU A 215 27.62 -2.39 1.00
C GLU A 215 29.14 -2.65 1.03
N LYS A 216 29.94 -1.59 1.22
CA LYS A 216 31.40 -1.71 1.34
C LYS A 216 31.84 -2.50 2.58
N VAL A 217 31.11 -2.35 3.69
CA VAL A 217 31.46 -2.97 4.97
C VAL A 217 30.94 -4.40 5.11
N LEU A 218 29.70 -4.66 4.62
CA LEU A 218 28.99 -5.93 4.86
C LEU A 218 29.04 -6.90 3.68
N ALA A 219 29.61 -6.50 2.53
CA ALA A 219 29.56 -7.28 1.28
C ALA A 219 28.13 -7.79 0.98
N LEU A 220 27.13 -6.89 1.08
CA LEU A 220 25.72 -7.24 0.90
C LEU A 220 25.52 -7.95 -0.44
N PRO A 221 24.64 -8.98 -0.49
CA PRO A 221 24.35 -9.70 -1.72
C PRO A 221 23.90 -8.72 -2.81
N LYS A 222 24.40 -8.95 -4.03
CA LYS A 222 23.87 -8.24 -5.19
C LYS A 222 22.38 -8.51 -5.28
N PRO A 223 21.58 -7.56 -5.81
CA PRO A 223 20.18 -7.82 -6.08
C PRO A 223 20.08 -9.10 -6.90
N ASP A 224 19.46 -10.12 -6.35
CA ASP A 224 19.02 -11.24 -7.16
C ASP A 224 18.00 -10.67 -8.14
N GLY A 225 18.17 -10.97 -9.43
CA GLY A 225 17.21 -10.54 -10.46
C GLY A 225 15.82 -10.92 -9.99
N GLY A 226 14.99 -9.91 -9.66
CA GLY A 226 13.66 -10.14 -9.12
C GLY A 226 12.89 -11.13 -10.00
N ASP A 227 11.97 -11.86 -9.43
CA ASP A 227 11.17 -12.86 -10.13
C ASP A 227 10.59 -12.28 -11.43
N LYS A 228 11.19 -12.64 -12.55
CA LYS A 228 10.73 -12.17 -13.86
C LYS A 228 9.33 -12.69 -14.11
N ILE A 229 8.42 -11.81 -14.48
CA ILE A 229 7.09 -12.22 -14.89
C ILE A 229 7.20 -13.08 -16.15
N VAL A 230 6.91 -14.37 -15.99
CA VAL A 230 6.95 -15.35 -17.08
C VAL A 230 5.53 -15.57 -17.59
N PHE A 231 5.15 -14.93 -18.68
CA PHE A 231 3.79 -14.99 -19.23
C PHE A 231 3.30 -16.43 -19.53
N SER A 232 4.20 -17.35 -19.86
CA SER A 232 3.84 -18.75 -20.08
C SER A 232 3.33 -19.45 -18.81
N ASP A 233 3.69 -18.97 -17.62
CA ASP A 233 3.26 -19.54 -16.36
C ASP A 233 1.81 -19.19 -15.97
N ILE A 234 1.25 -18.15 -16.59
CA ILE A 234 -0.15 -17.74 -16.36
C ILE A 234 -1.13 -18.89 -16.60
N LYS A 235 -0.87 -19.71 -17.63
CA LYS A 235 -1.69 -20.88 -17.97
C LYS A 235 -1.59 -22.04 -16.99
N LYS A 236 -0.61 -22.00 -16.08
CA LYS A 236 -0.33 -23.06 -15.10
C LYS A 236 -0.94 -22.77 -13.73
N PHE A 237 -1.52 -21.58 -13.54
CA PHE A 237 -2.16 -21.23 -12.28
C PHE A 237 -3.49 -21.96 -12.11
N ASN A 238 -3.70 -22.48 -10.91
CA ASN A 238 -4.92 -23.20 -10.53
C ASN A 238 -6.10 -22.24 -10.27
N SER A 239 -7.29 -22.80 -10.10
CA SER A 239 -8.51 -22.01 -9.83
C SER A 239 -8.44 -21.23 -8.52
N SER A 240 -7.78 -21.76 -7.48
CA SER A 240 -7.63 -21.07 -6.20
C SER A 240 -6.87 -19.76 -6.36
N TYR A 241 -5.80 -19.74 -7.17
CA TYR A 241 -5.09 -18.50 -7.46
C TYR A 241 -6.00 -17.46 -8.15
N TRP A 242 -6.77 -17.87 -9.14
CA TRP A 242 -7.68 -16.94 -9.84
C TRP A 242 -8.78 -16.41 -8.93
N TYR A 243 -9.29 -17.20 -7.98
CA TYR A 243 -10.21 -16.70 -6.97
C TYR A 243 -9.57 -15.69 -6.04
N VAL A 244 -8.30 -15.86 -5.66
CA VAL A 244 -7.55 -14.85 -4.89
C VAL A 244 -7.41 -13.56 -5.70
N VAL A 245 -7.05 -13.64 -6.99
CA VAL A 245 -6.91 -12.46 -7.87
C VAL A 245 -8.23 -11.72 -8.05
N LEU A 246 -9.32 -12.43 -8.30
CA LEU A 246 -10.66 -11.83 -8.48
C LEU A 246 -11.18 -11.22 -7.17
N LEU A 247 -10.89 -11.86 -6.04
CA LEU A 247 -11.15 -11.27 -4.73
C LEU A 247 -10.31 -10.00 -4.52
N CYS A 248 -9.04 -10.02 -4.88
CA CYS A 248 -8.14 -8.88 -4.76
C CYS A 248 -8.70 -7.67 -5.52
N VAL A 249 -8.98 -7.81 -6.81
CA VAL A 249 -9.47 -6.69 -7.61
C VAL A 249 -10.81 -6.15 -7.10
N THR A 250 -11.75 -7.02 -6.73
CA THR A 250 -13.07 -6.58 -6.25
C THR A 250 -13.00 -5.90 -4.89
N PHE A 251 -12.20 -6.44 -3.97
CA PHE A 251 -12.02 -5.88 -2.64
C PHE A 251 -11.32 -4.52 -2.65
N TYR A 252 -10.18 -4.42 -3.33
CA TYR A 252 -9.44 -3.16 -3.41
C TYR A 252 -10.22 -2.09 -4.18
N SER A 253 -10.98 -2.49 -5.21
CA SER A 253 -11.84 -1.60 -5.98
C SER A 253 -13.06 -1.08 -5.19
N ALA A 254 -13.46 -1.73 -4.12
CA ALA A 254 -14.51 -1.24 -3.25
C ALA A 254 -14.00 -0.19 -2.24
N ILE A 255 -12.70 -0.13 -1.95
CA ILE A 255 -12.14 0.76 -0.92
C ILE A 255 -11.42 1.97 -1.52
N PHE A 256 -10.36 1.76 -2.32
CA PHE A 256 -9.57 2.89 -2.84
C PHE A 256 -10.34 3.82 -3.80
N PRO A 257 -11.10 3.31 -4.78
CA PRO A 257 -11.94 4.18 -5.62
C PRO A 257 -13.01 4.95 -4.85
N PHE A 258 -13.46 4.43 -3.73
CA PHE A 258 -14.35 5.16 -2.83
C PHE A 258 -13.62 6.35 -2.20
N THR A 259 -12.39 6.19 -1.69
CA THR A 259 -11.65 7.29 -1.04
C THR A 259 -11.36 8.45 -2.00
N ALA A 260 -11.30 8.21 -3.31
CA ALA A 260 -11.06 9.24 -4.32
C ALA A 260 -12.11 10.36 -4.33
N LEU A 261 -13.35 10.07 -3.96
CA LEU A 261 -14.46 11.02 -3.89
C LEU A 261 -15.19 11.00 -2.52
N ALA A 262 -14.64 10.31 -1.52
CA ALA A 262 -15.27 10.21 -0.21
C ALA A 262 -15.37 11.56 0.48
N THR A 263 -14.35 12.42 0.36
CA THR A 263 -14.38 13.80 0.89
C THR A 263 -15.52 14.60 0.28
N ASP A 264 -15.67 14.56 -1.05
CA ASP A 264 -16.78 15.24 -1.75
C ASP A 264 -18.13 14.64 -1.31
N MET A 265 -18.22 13.32 -1.16
CA MET A 265 -19.43 12.65 -0.69
C MET A 265 -19.83 13.08 0.73
N PHE A 266 -18.90 13.14 1.66
CA PHE A 266 -19.21 13.53 3.03
C PHE A 266 -19.59 15.02 3.13
N HIS A 267 -18.96 15.86 2.34
CA HIS A 267 -19.32 17.27 2.24
C HIS A 267 -20.70 17.46 1.59
N ASP A 268 -20.95 16.81 0.47
CA ASP A 268 -22.19 16.95 -0.32
C ASP A 268 -23.41 16.31 0.38
N LYS A 269 -23.28 15.08 0.89
CA LYS A 269 -24.42 14.33 1.42
C LYS A 269 -24.76 14.68 2.88
N TRP A 270 -23.76 14.93 3.72
CA TRP A 270 -23.98 15.21 5.16
C TRP A 270 -23.72 16.67 5.53
N GLY A 271 -23.27 17.52 4.60
CA GLY A 271 -22.91 18.91 4.90
C GLY A 271 -21.69 19.03 5.84
N ILE A 272 -20.85 17.98 5.93
CA ILE A 272 -19.70 17.99 6.84
C ILE A 272 -18.69 19.03 6.35
N PRO A 273 -18.19 19.92 7.24
CA PRO A 273 -17.26 20.96 6.86
C PRO A 273 -15.93 20.35 6.36
N LEU A 274 -15.26 21.10 5.47
CA LEU A 274 -13.98 20.66 4.90
C LEU A 274 -12.82 20.86 5.89
N VAL A 275 -12.93 21.86 6.78
CA VAL A 275 -11.95 22.14 7.85
C VAL A 275 -12.67 22.47 9.15
N SER A 276 -12.02 22.25 10.28
CA SER A 276 -12.52 22.68 11.58
C SER A 276 -12.39 24.19 11.74
N GLU A 277 -13.38 24.83 12.34
CA GLU A 277 -13.29 26.25 12.69
C GLU A 277 -12.20 26.44 13.76
N SER A 278 -11.18 27.21 13.41
CA SER A 278 -10.07 27.53 14.31
C SER A 278 -9.40 28.84 13.89
N THR A 279 -8.87 29.55 14.87
CA THR A 279 -8.13 30.80 14.68
C THR A 279 -6.67 30.60 15.06
N GLY A 280 -5.76 31.37 14.46
CA GLY A 280 -4.35 31.31 14.76
C GLY A 280 -3.48 30.93 13.54
N GLY A 281 -2.21 30.61 13.79
CA GLY A 281 -1.28 30.19 12.74
C GLY A 281 -1.57 28.78 12.21
N LEU A 282 -1.03 28.46 11.03
CA LEU A 282 -1.26 27.21 10.32
C LEU A 282 -1.04 25.96 11.20
N LEU A 283 0.03 25.95 12.01
CA LEU A 283 0.31 24.81 12.90
C LEU A 283 -0.77 24.63 13.97
N SER A 284 -1.24 25.73 14.56
CA SER A 284 -2.34 25.69 15.55
C SER A 284 -3.61 25.15 14.92
N GLN A 285 -3.96 25.65 13.74
CA GLN A 285 -5.14 25.19 12.98
C GLN A 285 -4.99 23.71 12.58
N ALA A 286 -3.81 23.26 12.17
CA ALA A 286 -3.54 21.87 11.84
C ALA A 286 -3.72 20.95 13.06
N LEU A 287 -3.26 21.37 14.25
CA LEU A 287 -3.47 20.61 15.48
C LEU A 287 -4.96 20.51 15.85
N VAL A 288 -5.71 21.61 15.75
CA VAL A 288 -7.16 21.60 15.99
C VAL A 288 -7.88 20.72 14.95
N ASN A 289 -7.52 20.84 13.69
CA ASN A 289 -8.10 20.01 12.61
C ASN A 289 -7.83 18.52 12.87
N PHE A 290 -6.63 18.18 13.34
CA PHE A 290 -6.26 16.80 13.69
C PHE A 290 -7.01 16.28 14.93
N GLN A 291 -7.22 17.13 15.95
CA GLN A 291 -8.03 16.79 17.13
C GLN A 291 -9.50 16.54 16.75
N HIS A 292 -10.00 17.28 15.77
CA HIS A 292 -11.38 17.19 15.27
C HIS A 292 -11.47 16.46 13.92
N MET A 293 -10.53 15.56 13.61
CA MET A 293 -10.49 14.91 12.28
C MET A 293 -11.77 14.14 11.93
N PHE A 294 -12.50 13.62 12.91
CA PHE A 294 -13.77 12.93 12.68
C PHE A 294 -14.96 13.89 12.43
N SER A 295 -14.73 15.20 12.47
CA SER A 295 -15.73 16.23 12.22
C SER A 295 -15.52 16.97 10.91
N THR A 296 -14.48 16.63 10.13
CA THR A 296 -14.22 17.20 8.81
C THR A 296 -14.36 16.16 7.73
N ALA A 297 -14.80 16.55 6.53
CA ALA A 297 -15.02 15.61 5.43
C ALA A 297 -13.73 14.88 4.97
N PRO A 298 -12.59 15.56 4.78
CA PRO A 298 -11.33 14.86 4.49
C PRO A 298 -10.88 13.98 5.67
N GLY A 299 -10.97 14.49 6.89
CA GLY A 299 -10.62 13.75 8.09
C GLY A 299 -11.49 12.49 8.26
N MET A 300 -12.80 12.58 7.95
CA MET A 300 -13.69 11.42 7.94
C MET A 300 -13.25 10.37 6.92
N THR A 301 -12.78 10.80 5.74
CA THR A 301 -12.19 9.88 4.76
C THR A 301 -10.96 9.16 5.32
N SER A 302 -10.14 9.84 6.12
CA SER A 302 -8.94 9.26 6.74
C SER A 302 -9.23 8.22 7.83
N ILE A 303 -10.48 8.10 8.32
CA ILE A 303 -10.85 7.09 9.34
C ILE A 303 -10.52 5.67 8.87
N ILE A 304 -10.70 5.35 7.58
CA ILE A 304 -10.33 4.03 7.03
C ILE A 304 -8.86 3.73 7.32
N ILE A 305 -8.00 4.70 7.06
CA ILE A 305 -6.55 4.55 7.23
C ILE A 305 -6.20 4.47 8.71
N PHE A 306 -6.75 5.39 9.51
CA PHE A 306 -6.54 5.39 10.97
C PHE A 306 -6.99 4.08 11.60
N ALA A 307 -8.22 3.64 11.32
CA ALA A 307 -8.74 2.36 11.80
C ALA A 307 -7.86 1.19 11.33
N SER A 308 -7.41 1.20 10.07
CA SER A 308 -6.53 0.16 9.58
C SER A 308 -5.20 0.09 10.32
N MET A 309 -4.62 1.21 10.71
CA MET A 309 -3.39 1.25 11.53
C MET A 309 -3.62 0.70 12.94
N VAL A 310 -4.75 1.03 13.55
CA VAL A 310 -5.13 0.54 14.89
C VAL A 310 -5.40 -0.97 14.86
N PHE A 311 -6.09 -1.47 13.84
CA PHE A 311 -6.46 -2.89 13.75
C PHE A 311 -5.34 -3.78 13.20
N ALA A 312 -4.28 -3.23 12.58
CA ALA A 312 -3.23 -4.03 11.95
C ALA A 312 -2.54 -5.04 12.90
N PRO A 313 -2.13 -4.68 14.12
CA PRO A 313 -1.52 -5.63 15.05
C PRO A 313 -2.48 -6.77 15.41
N PHE A 314 -3.76 -6.46 15.61
CA PHE A 314 -4.78 -7.44 15.99
C PHE A 314 -5.11 -8.38 14.83
N ALA A 315 -5.19 -7.89 13.60
CA ALA A 315 -5.45 -8.70 12.41
C ALA A 315 -4.31 -9.70 12.16
N GLY A 316 -3.05 -9.26 12.29
CA GLY A 316 -1.90 -10.14 12.15
C GLY A 316 -1.89 -11.26 13.19
N ASP A 317 -2.05 -10.92 14.46
CA ASP A 317 -2.13 -11.90 15.56
C ASP A 317 -3.30 -12.87 15.38
N LEU A 318 -4.47 -12.37 14.99
CA LEU A 318 -5.66 -13.18 14.72
C LEU A 318 -5.39 -14.22 13.63
N ILE A 319 -4.79 -13.78 12.49
CA ILE A 319 -4.46 -14.66 11.37
C ILE A 319 -3.42 -15.72 11.77
N ASP A 320 -2.39 -15.30 12.50
CA ASP A 320 -1.33 -16.22 12.94
C ASP A 320 -1.84 -17.27 13.93
N ARG A 321 -2.77 -16.90 14.82
CA ARG A 321 -3.35 -17.85 15.81
C ARG A 321 -4.41 -18.78 15.22
N ILE A 322 -5.35 -18.23 14.47
CA ILE A 322 -6.53 -18.97 14.00
C ILE A 322 -6.22 -19.70 12.68
N GLY A 323 -5.33 -19.15 11.86
CA GLY A 323 -5.19 -19.51 10.45
C GLY A 323 -6.40 -19.01 9.68
N LYS A 324 -7.25 -19.91 9.21
CA LYS A 324 -8.56 -19.66 8.56
C LYS A 324 -8.57 -18.47 7.60
N ARG A 325 -7.50 -18.30 6.80
CA ARG A 325 -7.31 -17.16 5.91
C ARG A 325 -8.48 -16.98 4.95
N ALA A 326 -8.95 -18.05 4.33
CA ALA A 326 -10.08 -17.97 3.39
C ALA A 326 -11.39 -17.58 4.12
N THR A 327 -11.64 -18.10 5.32
CA THR A 327 -12.79 -17.71 6.16
C THR A 327 -12.71 -16.21 6.55
N LEU A 328 -11.53 -15.71 6.92
CA LEU A 328 -11.36 -14.29 7.26
C LEU A 328 -11.57 -13.37 6.05
N MET A 329 -11.19 -13.79 4.85
CA MET A 329 -11.50 -13.07 3.62
C MET A 329 -13.02 -13.02 3.34
N VAL A 330 -13.77 -14.10 3.64
CA VAL A 330 -15.23 -14.12 3.57
C VAL A 330 -15.84 -13.10 4.53
N VAL A 331 -15.40 -13.09 5.79
CA VAL A 331 -15.89 -12.15 6.80
C VAL A 331 -15.60 -10.70 6.39
N GLY A 332 -14.36 -10.40 5.97
CA GLY A 332 -13.98 -9.05 5.54
C GLY A 332 -14.76 -8.57 4.31
N SER A 333 -15.03 -9.45 3.34
CA SER A 333 -15.86 -9.11 2.16
C SER A 333 -17.32 -8.90 2.55
N LEU A 334 -17.84 -9.68 3.49
CA LEU A 334 -19.22 -9.57 3.96
C LEU A 334 -19.52 -8.22 4.60
N VAL A 335 -18.60 -7.70 5.42
CA VAL A 335 -18.81 -6.43 6.14
C VAL A 335 -18.70 -5.19 5.25
N LEU A 336 -18.07 -5.29 4.07
CA LEU A 336 -18.07 -4.19 3.08
C LEU A 336 -19.48 -3.85 2.61
N ILE A 337 -20.33 -4.86 2.42
CA ILE A 337 -21.67 -4.70 1.83
C ILE A 337 -22.54 -3.77 2.67
N PRO A 338 -22.83 -4.07 3.96
CA PRO A 338 -23.64 -3.17 4.78
C PRO A 338 -22.96 -1.82 5.02
N ALA A 339 -21.63 -1.74 5.11
CA ALA A 339 -20.95 -0.47 5.28
C ALA A 339 -21.24 0.50 4.13
N HIS A 340 -21.11 0.06 2.87
CA HIS A 340 -21.43 0.87 1.71
C HIS A 340 -22.94 1.13 1.57
N LEU A 341 -23.80 0.13 1.81
CA LEU A 341 -25.26 0.32 1.71
C LEU A 341 -25.76 1.34 2.73
N ILE A 342 -25.32 1.27 3.99
CA ILE A 342 -25.70 2.24 5.03
C ILE A 342 -25.31 3.66 4.58
N MET A 343 -24.08 3.86 4.14
CA MET A 343 -23.62 5.17 3.64
C MET A 343 -24.35 5.61 2.37
N GLY A 344 -24.80 4.66 1.52
CA GLY A 344 -25.51 4.98 0.28
C GLY A 344 -26.95 5.41 0.51
N ILE A 345 -27.73 4.62 1.24
CA ILE A 345 -29.19 4.74 1.33
C ILE A 345 -29.69 5.45 2.61
N THR A 346 -28.84 5.64 3.62
CA THR A 346 -29.22 6.32 4.85
C THR A 346 -28.44 7.62 5.03
N HIS A 347 -28.89 8.45 5.99
CA HIS A 347 -28.15 9.62 6.48
C HIS A 347 -27.59 9.38 7.90
N TRP A 348 -27.44 8.11 8.31
CA TRP A 348 -26.82 7.79 9.60
C TRP A 348 -25.36 8.26 9.63
N ASN A 349 -24.85 8.41 10.84
CA ASN A 349 -23.46 8.81 11.02
C ASN A 349 -22.52 7.83 10.27
N PRO A 350 -21.69 8.30 9.33
CA PRO A 350 -20.83 7.42 8.52
C PRO A 350 -19.63 6.84 9.28
N VAL A 351 -19.27 7.40 10.45
CA VAL A 351 -18.09 6.97 11.24
C VAL A 351 -18.06 5.45 11.50
N PRO A 352 -19.14 4.80 11.98
CA PRO A 352 -19.12 3.35 12.17
C PRO A 352 -18.81 2.57 10.89
N SER A 353 -19.40 2.96 9.76
CA SER A 353 -19.13 2.33 8.47
C SER A 353 -17.66 2.50 8.06
N MET A 354 -17.09 3.69 8.27
CA MET A 354 -15.67 3.96 7.98
C MET A 354 -14.72 3.13 8.84
N ILE A 355 -15.02 2.95 10.11
CA ILE A 355 -14.24 2.08 11.02
C ILE A 355 -14.30 0.63 10.54
N VAL A 356 -15.49 0.15 10.18
CA VAL A 356 -15.69 -1.22 9.65
C VAL A 356 -14.92 -1.42 8.33
N LEU A 357 -14.96 -0.44 7.41
CA LEU A 357 -14.15 -0.48 6.18
C LEU A 357 -12.65 -0.53 6.49
N GLY A 358 -12.19 0.26 7.48
CA GLY A 358 -10.78 0.24 7.90
C GLY A 358 -10.35 -1.08 8.52
N ALA A 359 -11.19 -1.72 9.32
CA ALA A 359 -10.93 -3.05 9.87
C ALA A 359 -10.87 -4.12 8.76
N ALA A 360 -11.81 -4.09 7.79
CA ALA A 360 -11.78 -4.97 6.63
C ALA A 360 -10.55 -4.73 5.76
N PHE A 361 -10.14 -3.47 5.61
CA PHE A 361 -8.96 -3.06 4.82
C PHE A 361 -7.63 -3.60 5.38
N VAL A 362 -7.58 -4.02 6.60
CA VAL A 362 -6.41 -4.73 7.15
C VAL A 362 -6.62 -6.24 7.09
N LEU A 363 -7.78 -6.70 7.52
CA LEU A 363 -8.05 -8.13 7.68
C LEU A 363 -7.90 -8.90 6.37
N VAL A 364 -8.52 -8.40 5.29
CA VAL A 364 -8.52 -9.12 4.00
C VAL A 364 -7.14 -9.13 3.35
N PRO A 365 -6.42 -8.01 3.17
CA PRO A 365 -5.07 -8.04 2.61
C PRO A 365 -4.07 -8.86 3.43
N ALA A 366 -4.14 -8.79 4.76
CA ALA A 366 -3.26 -9.56 5.64
C ALA A 366 -3.48 -11.07 5.51
N ALA A 367 -4.70 -11.51 5.19
CA ALA A 367 -4.99 -12.91 4.88
C ALA A 367 -4.66 -13.27 3.43
N MET A 368 -4.95 -12.37 2.48
CA MET A 368 -4.94 -12.62 1.04
C MET A 368 -3.53 -12.68 0.45
N TRP A 369 -2.68 -11.68 0.71
CA TRP A 369 -1.33 -11.65 0.14
C TRP A 369 -0.46 -12.86 0.54
N PRO A 370 -0.43 -13.27 1.83
CA PRO A 370 0.29 -14.47 2.23
C PRO A 370 -0.34 -15.78 1.73
N SER A 371 -1.56 -15.75 1.21
CA SER A 371 -2.20 -16.92 0.60
C SER A 371 -1.66 -17.24 -0.79
N VAL A 372 -1.10 -16.26 -1.52
CA VAL A 372 -0.58 -16.48 -2.88
C VAL A 372 0.51 -17.57 -2.91
N PRO A 373 1.57 -17.50 -2.11
CA PRO A 373 2.60 -18.55 -2.10
C PRO A 373 2.10 -19.92 -1.63
N LEU A 374 0.94 -20.01 -0.97
CA LEU A 374 0.34 -21.28 -0.54
C LEU A 374 -0.46 -21.99 -1.65
N VAL A 375 -0.90 -21.23 -2.66
CA VAL A 375 -1.74 -21.75 -3.76
C VAL A 375 -1.01 -21.84 -5.09
N VAL A 376 0.24 -21.36 -5.20
CA VAL A 376 1.08 -21.45 -6.39
C VAL A 376 2.42 -22.13 -6.06
N GLU A 377 3.08 -22.66 -7.08
CA GLU A 377 4.44 -23.22 -6.92
C GLU A 377 5.44 -22.10 -6.58
N GLU A 378 6.39 -22.36 -5.69
CA GLU A 378 7.37 -21.39 -5.19
C GLU A 378 8.09 -20.62 -6.30
N LYS A 379 8.53 -21.31 -7.35
CA LYS A 379 9.21 -20.70 -8.53
C LYS A 379 8.34 -19.75 -9.35
N ARG A 380 7.03 -19.65 -9.09
CA ARG A 380 6.06 -18.83 -9.83
C ARG A 380 5.43 -17.74 -8.98
N VAL A 381 5.80 -17.63 -7.71
CA VAL A 381 5.21 -16.67 -6.76
C VAL A 381 5.39 -15.24 -7.26
N GLY A 382 6.55 -14.88 -7.78
CA GLY A 382 6.81 -13.54 -8.30
C GLY A 382 5.91 -13.19 -9.50
N THR A 383 5.76 -14.12 -10.47
CA THR A 383 4.81 -13.94 -11.58
C THR A 383 3.38 -13.81 -11.08
N ALA A 384 2.99 -14.61 -10.08
CA ALA A 384 1.65 -14.57 -9.50
C ALA A 384 1.37 -13.23 -8.80
N CYS A 385 2.26 -12.77 -7.94
CA CYS A 385 2.12 -11.47 -7.27
C CYS A 385 2.11 -10.30 -8.25
N GLY A 386 2.99 -10.29 -9.24
CA GLY A 386 3.05 -9.24 -10.25
C GLY A 386 1.77 -9.17 -11.10
N LEU A 387 1.25 -10.33 -11.55
CA LEU A 387 -0.01 -10.39 -12.28
C LEU A 387 -1.20 -9.96 -11.42
N MET A 388 -1.25 -10.40 -10.16
CA MET A 388 -2.29 -9.98 -9.22
C MET A 388 -2.27 -8.46 -9.01
N THR A 389 -1.10 -7.84 -8.85
CA THR A 389 -0.95 -6.37 -8.74
C THR A 389 -1.41 -5.67 -10.03
N ALA A 390 -1.05 -6.18 -11.20
CA ALA A 390 -1.47 -5.59 -12.47
C ALA A 390 -3.01 -5.61 -12.63
N ILE A 391 -3.65 -6.74 -12.31
CA ILE A 391 -5.12 -6.88 -12.35
C ILE A 391 -5.78 -6.01 -11.30
N GLN A 392 -5.22 -5.90 -10.10
CA GLN A 392 -5.67 -4.97 -9.06
C GLN A 392 -5.68 -3.53 -9.58
N ASN A 393 -4.63 -3.08 -10.25
CA ASN A 393 -4.54 -1.73 -10.80
C ASN A 393 -5.54 -1.47 -11.93
N LEU A 394 -6.00 -2.50 -12.67
CA LEU A 394 -7.14 -2.33 -13.59
C LEU A 394 -8.41 -1.88 -12.84
N GLY A 395 -8.69 -2.50 -11.70
CA GLY A 395 -9.80 -2.08 -10.85
C GLY A 395 -9.62 -0.69 -10.27
N LEU A 396 -8.42 -0.40 -9.74
CA LEU A 396 -8.08 0.92 -9.19
C LEU A 396 -8.14 2.05 -10.22
N GLY A 397 -7.98 1.73 -11.50
CA GLY A 397 -8.16 2.69 -12.60
C GLY A 397 -9.61 2.84 -13.04
N LEU A 398 -10.35 1.73 -13.16
CA LEU A 398 -11.71 1.73 -13.70
C LEU A 398 -12.73 2.31 -12.73
N PHE A 399 -12.71 1.89 -11.47
CA PHE A 399 -13.79 2.20 -10.53
C PHE A 399 -13.81 3.64 -10.01
N PRO A 400 -12.69 4.40 -9.89
CA PRO A 400 -12.78 5.85 -9.61
C PRO A 400 -13.47 6.61 -10.74
N LEU A 401 -13.21 6.25 -12.00
CA LEU A 401 -13.88 6.81 -13.16
C LEU A 401 -15.39 6.50 -13.14
N LEU A 402 -15.76 5.26 -12.86
CA LEU A 402 -17.17 4.85 -12.75
C LEU A 402 -17.86 5.55 -11.57
N ASN A 403 -17.18 5.70 -10.44
CA ASN A 403 -17.66 6.45 -9.28
C ASN A 403 -18.02 7.89 -9.68
N GLY A 404 -17.10 8.62 -10.32
CA GLY A 404 -17.37 9.97 -10.81
C GLY A 404 -18.50 10.03 -11.82
N LYS A 405 -18.49 9.17 -12.84
CA LYS A 405 -19.54 9.13 -13.87
C LYS A 405 -20.93 8.83 -13.31
N LEU A 406 -21.04 7.87 -12.39
CA LEU A 406 -22.31 7.57 -11.74
C LEU A 406 -22.82 8.75 -10.92
N ARG A 407 -21.93 9.43 -10.19
CA ARG A 407 -22.30 10.63 -9.42
C ARG A 407 -22.74 11.78 -10.33
N ASP A 408 -22.01 12.03 -11.42
CA ASP A 408 -22.36 13.08 -12.39
C ASP A 408 -23.72 12.77 -13.08
N ALA A 409 -23.96 11.50 -13.42
CA ALA A 409 -25.19 11.08 -14.10
C ALA A 409 -26.43 11.04 -13.19
N THR A 410 -26.26 10.67 -11.91
CA THR A 410 -27.40 10.45 -10.99
C THR A 410 -27.66 11.63 -10.04
N GLY A 411 -26.73 12.58 -9.96
CA GLY A 411 -26.79 13.70 -9.01
C GLY A 411 -26.63 13.29 -7.54
N THR A 412 -26.42 12.00 -7.22
CA THR A 412 -26.31 11.50 -5.85
C THR A 412 -25.21 10.44 -5.71
N TYR A 413 -24.72 10.22 -4.49
CA TYR A 413 -23.75 9.15 -4.19
C TYR A 413 -24.40 7.78 -3.94
N THR A 414 -25.72 7.65 -3.97
CA THR A 414 -26.43 6.38 -3.71
C THR A 414 -26.04 5.30 -4.72
N ALA A 415 -26.05 5.63 -6.01
CA ALA A 415 -25.70 4.67 -7.06
C ALA A 415 -24.23 4.20 -6.96
N THR A 416 -23.32 5.10 -6.60
CA THR A 416 -21.91 4.79 -6.42
C THR A 416 -21.69 3.87 -5.22
N GLN A 417 -22.39 4.09 -4.11
CA GLN A 417 -22.30 3.24 -2.93
C GLN A 417 -22.90 1.85 -3.18
N ILE A 418 -23.97 1.77 -3.96
CA ILE A 418 -24.54 0.48 -4.42
C ILE A 418 -23.51 -0.26 -5.30
N MET A 419 -22.83 0.44 -6.21
CA MET A 419 -21.75 -0.15 -7.01
C MET A 419 -20.65 -0.76 -6.13
N PHE A 420 -20.19 -0.05 -5.09
CA PHE A 420 -19.19 -0.56 -4.16
C PHE A 420 -19.73 -1.74 -3.33
N ALA A 421 -20.98 -1.70 -2.92
CA ALA A 421 -21.64 -2.85 -2.28
C ALA A 421 -21.70 -4.07 -3.21
N CYS A 422 -22.02 -3.89 -4.50
CA CYS A 422 -21.98 -4.95 -5.50
C CYS A 422 -20.57 -5.55 -5.68
N LEU A 423 -19.52 -4.71 -5.62
CA LEU A 423 -18.14 -5.22 -5.57
C LEU A 423 -17.87 -6.05 -4.31
N GLY A 424 -18.42 -5.63 -3.17
CA GLY A 424 -18.39 -6.42 -1.94
C GLY A 424 -19.07 -7.79 -2.11
N VAL A 425 -20.23 -7.84 -2.77
CA VAL A 425 -20.94 -9.09 -3.10
C VAL A 425 -20.10 -9.96 -4.04
N ALA A 426 -19.52 -9.39 -5.09
CA ALA A 426 -18.63 -10.13 -5.98
C ALA A 426 -17.41 -10.69 -5.24
N GLY A 427 -16.78 -9.88 -4.40
CA GLY A 427 -15.67 -10.31 -3.53
C GLY A 427 -16.07 -11.44 -2.59
N LEU A 428 -17.26 -11.35 -1.99
CA LEU A 428 -17.82 -12.41 -1.13
C LEU A 428 -18.01 -13.73 -1.91
N VAL A 429 -18.52 -13.66 -3.12
CA VAL A 429 -18.66 -14.85 -3.99
C VAL A 429 -17.29 -15.48 -4.27
N PHE A 430 -16.28 -14.67 -4.64
CA PHE A 430 -14.94 -15.19 -4.91
C PHE A 430 -14.27 -15.74 -3.65
N ALA A 431 -14.48 -15.13 -2.49
CA ALA A 431 -13.99 -15.65 -1.20
C ALA A 431 -14.62 -17.01 -0.86
N PHE A 432 -15.92 -17.19 -1.11
CA PHE A 432 -16.59 -18.50 -0.96
C PHE A 432 -16.09 -19.56 -1.94
N LEU A 433 -15.88 -19.17 -3.20
CA LEU A 433 -15.30 -20.07 -4.20
C LEU A 433 -13.87 -20.47 -3.84
N LEU A 434 -13.09 -19.54 -3.31
CA LEU A 434 -11.75 -19.80 -2.79
C LEU A 434 -11.81 -20.80 -1.62
N LEU A 435 -12.65 -20.53 -0.63
CA LEU A 435 -12.83 -21.41 0.54
C LEU A 435 -13.24 -22.85 0.12
N ARG A 436 -14.16 -22.95 -0.87
CA ARG A 436 -14.58 -24.25 -1.41
C ARG A 436 -13.47 -24.95 -2.20
N SER A 437 -12.70 -24.18 -2.98
CA SER A 437 -11.57 -24.70 -3.75
C SER A 437 -10.45 -25.17 -2.83
N ASP A 438 -10.11 -24.40 -1.80
CA ASP A 438 -9.08 -24.76 -0.81
C ASP A 438 -9.42 -26.05 -0.10
N ARG A 439 -10.67 -26.22 0.37
CA ARG A 439 -11.13 -27.49 1.01
C ARG A 439 -10.96 -28.71 0.12
N ARG A 440 -11.08 -28.55 -1.21
CA ARG A 440 -10.88 -29.64 -2.18
C ARG A 440 -9.41 -29.98 -2.43
N HIS A 441 -8.50 -29.03 -2.16
CA HIS A 441 -7.06 -29.14 -2.40
C HIS A 441 -6.24 -29.26 -1.09
N GLY A 442 -6.85 -29.78 -0.02
CA GLY A 442 -6.17 -30.06 1.23
C GLY A 442 -6.27 -29.00 2.33
N GLY A 443 -7.01 -27.91 2.12
CA GLY A 443 -7.36 -26.93 3.15
C GLY A 443 -6.17 -26.12 3.69
N LYS A 444 -5.17 -25.85 2.89
CA LYS A 444 -3.93 -25.14 3.31
C LYS A 444 -4.19 -23.74 3.83
N LEU A 445 -5.19 -23.03 3.29
CA LEU A 445 -5.53 -21.66 3.69
C LEU A 445 -6.29 -21.60 5.03
N GLU A 446 -6.85 -22.74 5.48
CA GLU A 446 -7.60 -22.82 6.73
C GLU A 446 -6.74 -23.37 7.91
N GLN A 447 -5.47 -23.67 7.67
CA GLN A 447 -4.57 -24.21 8.70
C GLN A 447 -3.83 -23.08 9.42
N GLY A 448 -3.75 -23.13 10.76
CA GLY A 448 -2.96 -22.22 11.58
C GLY A 448 -1.51 -22.68 11.72
N LYS A 449 -0.60 -21.77 12.02
CA LYS A 449 0.84 -22.04 12.20
C LYS A 449 1.16 -23.17 13.17
N SER A 450 0.37 -23.35 14.24
CA SER A 450 0.57 -24.43 15.20
C SER A 450 0.44 -25.82 14.55
N ARG A 451 -0.49 -25.96 13.61
CA ARG A 451 -0.73 -27.20 12.89
C ARG A 451 0.28 -27.44 11.78
N GLU A 452 0.76 -26.36 11.10
CA GLU A 452 1.87 -26.45 10.14
C GLU A 452 3.16 -26.94 10.82
N THR A 453 3.45 -26.42 12.01
CA THR A 453 4.64 -26.84 12.79
C THR A 453 4.52 -28.26 13.29
N GLU A 454 3.33 -28.72 13.63
CA GLU A 454 3.07 -30.08 14.07
C GLU A 454 3.17 -31.10 12.92
N LEU A 455 2.61 -30.73 11.75
CA LEU A 455 2.74 -31.55 10.53
C LEU A 455 4.18 -31.65 10.05
N ALA A 456 4.92 -30.55 10.02
CA ALA A 456 6.34 -30.54 9.66
C ALA A 456 7.18 -31.41 10.62
N ARG A 457 6.88 -31.40 11.91
CA ARG A 457 7.53 -32.32 12.89
C ARG A 457 7.19 -33.79 12.66
N VAL A 458 5.96 -34.06 12.24
CA VAL A 458 5.54 -35.44 11.92
C VAL A 458 6.21 -35.91 10.65
N GLU A 459 6.26 -35.09 9.59
CA GLU A 459 6.97 -35.38 8.34
C GLU A 459 8.48 -35.60 8.57
N GLU A 460 9.14 -34.71 9.34
CA GLU A 460 10.55 -34.93 9.73
C GLU A 460 10.77 -36.18 10.56
N ALA A 461 9.80 -36.63 11.38
CA ALA A 461 9.89 -37.83 12.15
C ALA A 461 9.64 -39.07 11.30
N GLU A 462 8.84 -39.00 10.25
CA GLU A 462 8.62 -40.05 9.27
C GLU A 462 9.81 -40.23 8.32
N GLU A 463 10.43 -39.13 7.88
CA GLU A 463 11.67 -39.19 7.06
C GLU A 463 12.89 -39.75 7.83
N ARG A 464 12.87 -39.69 9.16
CA ARG A 464 13.94 -40.25 10.02
C ARG A 464 13.71 -41.72 10.38
N ARG A 465 12.60 -42.32 9.99
CA ARG A 465 12.29 -43.76 10.17
C ARG A 465 12.52 -44.54 8.89
#